data_0323e8a85a22044d32f7332ff4262f95
#
_entry.id   0323e8a85a22044d32f7332ff4262f95
#
_cell.length_a   1.000
_cell.length_b   1.000
_cell.length_c   1.000
_cell.angle_alpha   90.00
_cell.angle_beta   90.00
_cell.angle_gamma   90.00
#
_symmetry.space_group_name_H-M   'P 1'
#
loop_
_entity.id
_entity.type
_entity.pdbx_description
1 polymer ?
#
loop_
_entity_poly.entity_id
_entity_poly.type
_entity_poly.pdbx_seq_one_letter_code
_entity_poly.pdbx_strand_id
1 'polypeptide(L)'
;MQNDIKYLLLQLYYSREKDIHVSTETKYREMKTTPYYILWALLALLALPMSAQTEPELSDSSATRHFVHQLMFDYRPGAILHTNDFLRGKNPEVRTMNHDMGYYLKYAFSAPEGSEQARIYHDTYQGIGIGWNEFNPQLGNPVSVFLLQGARIASLSNRLALNYEWNLGLTFGWNPYDEIDNPDNKLIGSSVTAYIGFDLYLRWIASRHVDLNFGLNVTHYSNGNTQFPNLGLNTAALRIGAAYYINRPSPRLLYRHEAMPAVSHDITYDLILYGAWHQRGYYTSDGEAYILPGTYAVAGFNFNPMYRFNHWLKAGLSLDGTYDRGANVDLDGVAPESVWRQMALGASARVEFCMPYFAINFGIGSNFVNATDDFHGIYELLALKLNLTHRFLLHIGYCLNDFHRPKHLMLGVGWRFGHLGRS
;
A
#
# COMPACT_ATOMS: atom_id res chain seq x y z
N MET A 1 -47.68 31.14 31.41
CA MET A 1 -46.78 30.13 31.94
C MET A 1 -46.62 28.87 31.09
N GLN A 2 -47.70 28.23 30.62
CA GLN A 2 -47.58 27.02 29.79
C GLN A 2 -47.12 27.31 28.32
N ASN A 3 -47.47 28.46 27.78
CA ASN A 3 -47.02 28.90 26.42
C ASN A 3 -45.55 29.37 26.42
N ASP A 4 -45.06 29.93 27.50
CA ASP A 4 -43.68 30.44 27.58
C ASP A 4 -42.67 29.32 27.65
N ILE A 5 -43.02 28.19 28.31
CA ILE A 5 -42.18 26.98 28.36
C ILE A 5 -42.05 26.31 26.98
N LYS A 6 -43.16 26.33 26.22
CA LYS A 6 -43.17 25.75 24.86
C LYS A 6 -42.32 26.58 23.88
N TYR A 7 -42.31 27.91 24.03
CA TYR A 7 -41.46 28.80 23.26
C TYR A 7 -39.97 28.64 23.61
N LEU A 8 -39.68 28.49 24.89
CA LEU A 8 -38.29 28.27 25.35
C LEU A 8 -37.74 26.92 24.89
N LEU A 9 -38.55 25.87 24.91
CA LEU A 9 -38.15 24.54 24.40
C LEU A 9 -37.96 24.54 22.87
N LEU A 10 -38.76 25.28 22.11
CA LEU A 10 -38.60 25.47 20.67
C LEU A 10 -37.31 26.25 20.36
N GLN A 11 -37.00 27.31 21.12
CA GLN A 11 -35.75 28.04 20.93
C GLN A 11 -34.52 27.20 21.26
N LEU A 12 -34.60 26.38 22.30
CA LEU A 12 -33.51 25.44 22.65
C LEU A 12 -33.34 24.34 21.60
N TYR A 13 -34.43 23.86 21.02
CA TYR A 13 -34.42 22.88 19.93
C TYR A 13 -33.76 23.47 18.66
N TYR A 14 -34.17 24.67 18.24
CA TYR A 14 -33.58 25.36 17.08
C TYR A 14 -32.15 25.81 17.28
N SER A 15 -31.74 26.15 18.52
CA SER A 15 -30.36 26.44 18.88
C SER A 15 -29.48 25.19 18.76
N ARG A 16 -30.00 24.06 19.23
CA ARG A 16 -29.28 22.76 19.18
C ARG A 16 -29.13 22.23 17.74
N GLU A 17 -30.15 22.42 16.88
CA GLU A 17 -30.04 22.09 15.45
C GLU A 17 -29.00 22.96 14.73
N LYS A 18 -28.91 24.26 15.04
CA LYS A 18 -27.88 25.14 14.47
C LYS A 18 -26.47 24.74 14.89
N ASP A 19 -26.27 24.38 16.15
CA ASP A 19 -24.97 23.92 16.65
C ASP A 19 -24.57 22.57 16.08
N ILE A 20 -25.51 21.67 15.83
CA ILE A 20 -25.28 20.40 15.15
C ILE A 20 -24.94 20.62 13.67
N HIS A 21 -25.62 21.54 12.98
CA HIS A 21 -25.35 21.87 11.58
C HIS A 21 -23.97 22.53 11.39
N VAL A 22 -23.60 23.46 12.27
CA VAL A 22 -22.27 24.12 12.25
C VAL A 22 -21.17 23.12 12.57
N SER A 23 -21.39 22.20 13.53
CA SER A 23 -20.39 21.18 13.88
C SER A 23 -20.23 20.14 12.76
N THR A 24 -21.30 19.76 12.05
CA THR A 24 -21.24 18.85 10.90
C THR A 24 -20.59 19.51 9.69
N GLU A 25 -20.88 20.78 9.39
CA GLU A 25 -20.21 21.49 8.28
C GLU A 25 -18.72 21.70 8.55
N THR A 26 -18.32 22.01 9.78
CA THR A 26 -16.92 22.17 10.15
C THR A 26 -16.19 20.82 10.07
N LYS A 27 -16.79 19.75 10.57
CA LYS A 27 -16.27 18.39 10.48
C LYS A 27 -16.18 17.89 9.04
N TYR A 28 -17.18 18.23 8.21
CA TYR A 28 -17.20 17.90 6.78
C TYR A 28 -16.15 18.69 5.99
N ARG A 29 -15.84 19.91 6.39
CA ARG A 29 -14.77 20.74 5.81
C ARG A 29 -13.38 20.24 6.20
N GLU A 30 -13.19 19.82 7.44
CA GLU A 30 -11.95 19.19 7.90
C GLU A 30 -11.70 17.84 7.21
N MET A 31 -12.74 17.01 7.03
CA MET A 31 -12.63 15.74 6.31
C MET A 31 -12.28 15.92 4.82
N LYS A 32 -12.73 16.99 4.16
CA LYS A 32 -12.37 17.28 2.76
C LYS A 32 -10.94 17.79 2.59
N THR A 33 -10.33 18.37 3.62
CA THR A 33 -8.97 18.92 3.55
C THR A 33 -7.90 17.91 3.96
N THR A 34 -8.21 16.91 4.78
CA THR A 34 -7.28 15.88 5.25
C THR A 34 -6.56 15.12 4.11
N PRO A 35 -7.23 14.69 3.02
CA PRO A 35 -6.54 13.99 1.93
C PRO A 35 -5.49 14.86 1.22
N TYR A 36 -5.68 16.17 1.15
CA TYR A 36 -4.70 17.05 0.53
C TYR A 36 -3.42 17.18 1.36
N TYR A 37 -3.49 17.20 2.68
CA TYR A 37 -2.30 17.21 3.54
C TYR A 37 -1.50 15.91 3.43
N ILE A 38 -2.18 14.77 3.32
CA ILE A 38 -1.54 13.46 3.10
C ILE A 38 -0.86 13.44 1.72
N LEU A 39 -1.52 13.95 0.68
CA LEU A 39 -0.95 14.08 -0.66
C LEU A 39 0.28 15.00 -0.66
N TRP A 40 0.20 16.17 0.00
CA TRP A 40 1.33 17.09 0.14
C TRP A 40 2.48 16.49 0.96
N ALA A 41 2.18 15.74 2.03
CA ALA A 41 3.20 15.04 2.81
C ALA A 41 3.90 13.94 1.97
N LEU A 42 3.14 13.18 1.16
CA LEU A 42 3.69 12.19 0.23
C LEU A 42 4.51 12.85 -0.89
N LEU A 43 4.02 13.94 -1.47
CA LEU A 43 4.78 14.71 -2.47
C LEU A 43 6.05 15.32 -1.85
N ALA A 44 6.00 15.79 -0.61
CA ALA A 44 7.16 16.26 0.12
C ALA A 44 8.17 15.15 0.42
N LEU A 45 7.68 13.94 0.76
CA LEU A 45 8.51 12.73 0.93
C LEU A 45 9.18 12.31 -0.40
N LEU A 46 8.47 12.44 -1.53
CA LEU A 46 9.01 12.18 -2.86
C LEU A 46 10.00 13.27 -3.32
N ALA A 47 9.86 14.50 -2.81
CA ALA A 47 10.76 15.63 -3.08
C ALA A 47 12.01 15.64 -2.18
N LEU A 48 12.04 14.82 -1.11
CA LEU A 48 13.29 14.62 -0.39
C LEU A 48 14.30 14.04 -1.38
N PRO A 49 15.52 14.62 -1.50
CA PRO A 49 16.55 14.00 -2.28
C PRO A 49 16.77 12.62 -1.65
N MET A 50 16.26 11.57 -2.31
CA MET A 50 16.70 10.22 -2.01
C MET A 50 18.18 10.24 -2.31
N SER A 51 18.99 10.39 -1.27
CA SER A 51 20.43 10.31 -1.39
C SER A 51 20.73 8.93 -1.95
N ALA A 52 20.78 8.85 -3.27
CA ALA A 52 21.40 7.73 -3.94
C ALA A 52 22.79 7.66 -3.29
N GLN A 53 23.03 6.58 -2.56
CA GLN A 53 24.29 6.36 -1.91
C GLN A 53 25.35 6.29 -3.02
N THR A 54 25.95 7.43 -3.32
CA THR A 54 27.17 7.51 -4.06
C THR A 54 28.26 7.00 -3.11
N GLU A 55 28.60 5.74 -3.24
CA GLU A 55 29.89 5.27 -2.70
C GLU A 55 31.01 6.11 -3.32
N PRO A 56 32.07 6.44 -2.56
CA PRO A 56 33.25 7.06 -3.13
C PRO A 56 33.81 6.08 -4.17
N GLU A 57 33.69 6.45 -5.45
CA GLU A 57 34.27 5.72 -6.57
C GLU A 57 35.78 5.61 -6.37
N LEU A 58 36.24 4.36 -6.24
CA LEU A 58 37.63 4.04 -6.57
C LEU A 58 37.77 4.30 -8.08
N SER A 59 38.53 5.31 -8.40
CA SER A 59 38.82 5.81 -9.73
C SER A 59 39.23 4.69 -10.69
N ASP A 60 38.36 4.41 -11.66
CA ASP A 60 38.84 3.93 -12.96
C ASP A 60 37.94 4.42 -14.09
N SER A 61 38.58 5.16 -15.01
CA SER A 61 38.19 5.63 -16.35
C SER A 61 36.75 6.15 -16.58
N SER A 62 36.60 7.45 -16.48
CA SER A 62 35.91 8.48 -17.29
C SER A 62 34.87 8.07 -18.36
N ALA A 63 33.88 7.26 -18.02
CA ALA A 63 32.58 7.32 -18.66
C ALA A 63 31.56 7.66 -17.58
N THR A 64 31.01 8.88 -17.59
CA THR A 64 29.92 9.27 -16.72
C THR A 64 28.76 8.29 -16.91
N ARG A 65 28.61 7.37 -15.96
CA ARG A 65 27.52 6.39 -15.99
C ARG A 65 26.23 7.08 -15.57
N HIS A 66 25.30 7.22 -16.49
CA HIS A 66 24.04 7.87 -16.25
C HIS A 66 22.92 6.84 -16.03
N PHE A 67 21.98 7.14 -15.13
CA PHE A 67 20.73 6.38 -15.03
C PHE A 67 20.01 6.35 -16.37
N VAL A 68 19.36 5.23 -16.65
CA VAL A 68 18.50 5.08 -17.84
C VAL A 68 17.09 5.49 -17.46
N HIS A 69 16.57 6.51 -18.10
CA HIS A 69 15.26 7.10 -17.84
C HIS A 69 14.23 6.65 -18.85
N GLN A 70 13.02 6.37 -18.39
CA GLN A 70 11.90 5.97 -19.24
C GLN A 70 10.58 6.61 -18.81
N LEU A 71 9.76 6.95 -19.81
CA LEU A 71 8.37 7.33 -19.65
C LEU A 71 7.50 6.18 -20.18
N MET A 72 6.47 5.82 -19.42
CA MET A 72 5.60 4.70 -19.81
C MET A 72 4.15 5.14 -19.80
N PHE A 73 3.39 4.61 -20.74
CA PHE A 73 1.94 4.71 -20.77
C PHE A 73 1.35 3.30 -20.82
N ASP A 74 0.38 3.01 -19.95
CA ASP A 74 -0.38 1.77 -19.99
C ASP A 74 -1.89 2.08 -20.09
N TYR A 75 -2.57 1.34 -20.95
CA TYR A 75 -4.01 1.22 -21.01
C TYR A 75 -4.40 -0.15 -20.44
N ARG A 76 -5.34 -0.17 -19.50
CA ARG A 76 -5.73 -1.38 -18.78
C ARG A 76 -7.24 -1.56 -18.83
N PRO A 77 -7.80 -2.18 -19.89
CA PRO A 77 -9.18 -2.64 -19.88
C PRO A 77 -9.32 -3.81 -18.89
N GLY A 78 -10.19 -3.66 -17.90
CA GLY A 78 -10.29 -4.57 -16.78
C GLY A 78 -11.67 -5.13 -16.51
N ALA A 79 -11.70 -6.15 -15.69
CA ALA A 79 -12.88 -6.77 -15.12
C ALA A 79 -12.86 -6.63 -13.59
N ILE A 80 -13.98 -6.22 -13.04
CA ILE A 80 -14.20 -6.18 -11.59
C ILE A 80 -14.50 -7.59 -11.11
N LEU A 81 -13.78 -8.04 -10.08
CA LEU A 81 -14.03 -9.35 -9.46
C LEU A 81 -15.20 -9.24 -8.47
N HIS A 82 -16.27 -9.98 -8.71
CA HIS A 82 -17.51 -9.93 -7.94
C HIS A 82 -17.39 -10.62 -6.59
N THR A 83 -16.71 -10.00 -5.66
CA THR A 83 -16.51 -10.50 -4.28
C THR A 83 -17.67 -10.15 -3.34
N ASN A 84 -18.62 -9.31 -3.78
CA ASN A 84 -19.71 -8.76 -2.97
C ASN A 84 -21.01 -8.64 -3.80
N ASP A 85 -22.18 -8.67 -3.13
CA ASP A 85 -23.48 -8.57 -3.75
C ASP A 85 -23.75 -7.22 -4.42
N PHE A 86 -23.20 -6.13 -3.90
CA PHE A 86 -23.26 -4.81 -4.52
C PHE A 86 -22.72 -4.83 -5.95
N LEU A 87 -21.60 -5.51 -6.19
CA LEU A 87 -21.03 -5.68 -7.52
C LEU A 87 -21.86 -6.61 -8.41
N ARG A 88 -22.62 -7.52 -7.82
CA ARG A 88 -23.50 -8.47 -8.53
C ARG A 88 -24.87 -7.92 -8.91
N GLY A 89 -25.14 -6.64 -8.55
CA GLY A 89 -26.37 -5.95 -8.90
C GLY A 89 -27.33 -5.67 -7.74
N LYS A 90 -26.95 -5.99 -6.48
CA LYS A 90 -27.67 -5.50 -5.30
C LYS A 90 -27.21 -4.07 -5.01
N ASN A 91 -27.62 -3.16 -5.88
CA ASN A 91 -27.26 -1.75 -5.86
C ASN A 91 -28.41 -0.92 -6.45
N PRO A 92 -28.44 0.42 -6.27
CA PRO A 92 -29.54 1.29 -6.74
C PRO A 92 -29.86 1.18 -8.24
N GLU A 93 -28.86 0.88 -9.09
CA GLU A 93 -29.06 0.69 -10.53
C GLU A 93 -29.53 -0.72 -10.91
N VAL A 94 -29.56 -1.67 -9.98
CA VAL A 94 -29.88 -3.08 -10.21
C VAL A 94 -29.06 -3.67 -11.38
N ARG A 95 -27.78 -3.28 -11.46
CA ARG A 95 -26.86 -3.68 -12.52
C ARG A 95 -25.57 -4.24 -11.97
N THR A 96 -25.08 -5.31 -12.60
CA THR A 96 -23.77 -5.89 -12.32
C THR A 96 -22.67 -4.94 -12.81
N MET A 97 -21.67 -4.70 -11.96
CA MET A 97 -20.50 -3.88 -12.29
C MET A 97 -19.39 -4.79 -12.79
N ASN A 98 -19.21 -4.89 -14.10
CA ASN A 98 -18.31 -5.87 -14.72
C ASN A 98 -16.95 -5.30 -15.14
N HIS A 99 -16.88 -4.00 -15.47
CA HIS A 99 -15.77 -3.42 -16.20
C HIS A 99 -15.18 -2.22 -15.50
N ASP A 100 -13.87 -2.06 -15.65
CA ASP A 100 -13.13 -0.82 -15.40
C ASP A 100 -12.20 -0.52 -16.57
N MET A 101 -11.86 0.75 -16.73
CA MET A 101 -10.88 1.22 -17.72
C MET A 101 -9.82 2.02 -17.00
N GLY A 102 -8.57 1.58 -17.09
CA GLY A 102 -7.44 2.26 -16.45
C GLY A 102 -6.48 2.90 -17.44
N TYR A 103 -6.02 4.11 -17.14
CA TYR A 103 -5.02 4.85 -17.90
C TYR A 103 -3.91 5.30 -16.97
N TYR A 104 -2.67 4.92 -17.27
CA TYR A 104 -1.54 5.13 -16.39
C TYR A 104 -0.38 5.80 -17.09
N LEU A 105 0.12 6.87 -16.52
CA LEU A 105 1.35 7.53 -16.92
C LEU A 105 2.40 7.30 -15.84
N LYS A 106 3.59 6.82 -16.25
CA LYS A 106 4.64 6.43 -15.31
C LYS A 106 5.99 6.98 -15.76
N TYR A 107 6.78 7.39 -14.78
CA TYR A 107 8.20 7.69 -14.96
C TYR A 107 9.02 6.69 -14.15
N ALA A 108 10.04 6.11 -14.78
CA ALA A 108 10.94 5.21 -14.08
C ALA A 108 12.40 5.40 -14.52
N PHE A 109 13.28 4.90 -13.69
CA PHE A 109 14.71 4.89 -13.94
C PHE A 109 15.33 3.54 -13.57
N SER A 110 16.42 3.18 -14.27
CA SER A 110 17.23 2.01 -14.01
C SER A 110 18.65 2.42 -13.69
N ALA A 111 19.34 1.61 -12.91
CA ALA A 111 20.76 1.84 -12.59
C ALA A 111 21.63 1.91 -13.87
N PRO A 112 22.74 2.70 -13.83
CA PRO A 112 23.67 2.78 -14.94
C PRO A 112 24.19 1.41 -15.36
N GLU A 113 24.28 1.17 -16.65
CA GLU A 113 24.82 -0.09 -17.18
C GLU A 113 26.27 -0.35 -16.68
N GLY A 114 26.56 -1.57 -16.21
CA GLY A 114 27.84 -1.95 -15.64
C GLY A 114 28.07 -1.47 -14.19
N SER A 115 27.10 -0.79 -13.55
CA SER A 115 27.16 -0.51 -12.11
C SER A 115 26.95 -1.78 -11.29
N GLU A 116 27.42 -1.79 -10.04
CA GLU A 116 27.19 -2.90 -9.12
C GLU A 116 25.70 -3.20 -8.96
N GLN A 117 24.87 -2.16 -8.80
CA GLN A 117 23.44 -2.26 -8.70
C GLN A 117 22.79 -2.91 -9.95
N ALA A 118 23.27 -2.57 -11.16
CA ALA A 118 22.77 -3.19 -12.39
C ALA A 118 23.21 -4.67 -12.51
N ARG A 119 24.36 -5.05 -11.91
CA ARG A 119 24.82 -6.44 -11.86
C ARG A 119 23.98 -7.29 -10.91
N ILE A 120 23.63 -6.73 -9.74
CA ILE A 120 22.84 -7.41 -8.71
C ILE A 120 21.38 -7.55 -9.13
N TYR A 121 20.78 -6.44 -9.61
CA TYR A 121 19.33 -6.33 -9.87
C TYR A 121 19.04 -6.20 -11.36
N HIS A 122 19.37 -7.19 -12.14
CA HIS A 122 19.28 -7.22 -13.60
C HIS A 122 17.99 -6.58 -14.16
N ASP A 123 18.13 -5.57 -15.04
CA ASP A 123 17.01 -4.87 -15.69
C ASP A 123 15.94 -4.32 -14.71
N THR A 124 16.30 -4.09 -13.47
CA THR A 124 15.38 -3.48 -12.49
C THR A 124 15.20 -2.01 -12.81
N TYR A 125 13.97 -1.57 -12.80
CA TYR A 125 13.59 -0.16 -12.87
C TYR A 125 12.66 0.18 -11.71
N GLN A 126 12.69 1.44 -11.29
CA GLN A 126 11.89 1.98 -10.19
C GLN A 126 11.39 3.37 -10.57
N GLY A 127 10.30 3.80 -9.97
CA GLY A 127 9.76 5.11 -10.27
C GLY A 127 8.44 5.41 -9.62
N ILE A 128 7.73 6.34 -10.23
CA ILE A 128 6.43 6.83 -9.78
C ILE A 128 5.43 6.76 -10.93
N GLY A 129 4.16 6.65 -10.58
CA GLY A 129 3.08 6.67 -11.57
C GLY A 129 1.86 7.40 -11.05
N ILE A 130 1.07 7.87 -11.99
CA ILE A 130 -0.28 8.35 -11.79
C ILE A 130 -1.20 7.52 -12.68
N GLY A 131 -2.35 7.12 -12.14
CA GLY A 131 -3.37 6.37 -12.86
C GLY A 131 -4.73 7.00 -12.67
N TRP A 132 -5.58 6.88 -13.66
CA TRP A 132 -6.98 7.22 -13.61
C TRP A 132 -7.79 6.00 -14.02
N ASN A 133 -8.77 5.63 -13.18
CA ASN A 133 -9.67 4.51 -13.45
C ASN A 133 -11.10 5.03 -13.60
N GLU A 134 -11.76 4.57 -14.64
CA GLU A 134 -13.18 4.79 -14.89
C GLU A 134 -13.94 3.54 -14.45
N PHE A 135 -14.68 3.69 -13.35
CA PHE A 135 -15.59 2.68 -12.80
C PHE A 135 -17.06 3.08 -13.00
N ASN A 136 -17.96 2.23 -12.52
CA ASN A 136 -19.35 2.61 -12.39
C ASN A 136 -19.49 3.88 -11.49
N PRO A 137 -20.38 4.86 -11.82
CA PRO A 137 -20.55 6.08 -11.04
C PRO A 137 -20.78 5.86 -9.54
N GLN A 138 -21.37 4.74 -9.12
CA GLN A 138 -21.58 4.40 -7.71
C GLN A 138 -20.25 4.12 -6.97
N LEU A 139 -19.19 3.77 -7.68
CA LEU A 139 -17.82 3.64 -7.15
C LEU A 139 -17.00 4.91 -7.33
N GLY A 140 -17.30 5.71 -8.37
CA GLY A 140 -16.54 6.90 -8.74
C GLY A 140 -15.45 6.64 -9.75
N ASN A 141 -14.70 7.70 -10.11
CA ASN A 141 -13.58 7.65 -11.06
C ASN A 141 -12.27 8.07 -10.36
N PRO A 142 -11.67 7.18 -9.58
CA PRO A 142 -10.55 7.52 -8.74
C PRO A 142 -9.24 7.73 -9.50
N VAL A 143 -8.36 8.54 -8.89
CA VAL A 143 -6.99 8.77 -9.33
C VAL A 143 -6.03 8.12 -8.34
N SER A 144 -5.09 7.34 -8.84
CA SER A 144 -4.04 6.69 -8.07
C SER A 144 -2.70 7.40 -8.25
N VAL A 145 -1.93 7.54 -7.17
CA VAL A 145 -0.52 7.95 -7.19
C VAL A 145 0.27 6.85 -6.49
N PHE A 146 1.30 6.33 -7.15
CA PHE A 146 1.98 5.14 -6.67
C PHE A 146 3.47 5.10 -6.98
N LEU A 147 4.21 4.37 -6.15
CA LEU A 147 5.56 3.89 -6.40
C LEU A 147 5.47 2.61 -7.25
N LEU A 148 6.43 2.43 -8.13
CA LEU A 148 6.52 1.24 -8.96
C LEU A 148 7.94 0.65 -8.95
N GLN A 149 8.00 -0.66 -9.10
CA GLN A 149 9.23 -1.38 -9.38
C GLN A 149 8.93 -2.58 -10.26
N GLY A 150 9.74 -2.73 -11.27
CA GLY A 150 9.68 -3.89 -12.13
C GLY A 150 11.08 -4.43 -12.43
N ALA A 151 11.10 -5.69 -12.86
CA ALA A 151 12.33 -6.35 -13.29
C ALA A 151 12.01 -7.43 -14.32
N ARG A 152 13.07 -7.85 -15.02
CA ARG A 152 13.01 -8.98 -15.92
C ARG A 152 13.05 -10.30 -15.15
N ILE A 153 12.10 -11.19 -15.43
CA ILE A 153 12.08 -12.57 -14.94
C ILE A 153 12.95 -13.45 -15.85
N ALA A 154 12.70 -13.34 -17.17
CA ALA A 154 13.38 -14.18 -18.17
C ALA A 154 13.51 -13.46 -19.51
N SER A 155 14.60 -13.73 -20.23
CA SER A 155 14.77 -13.33 -21.63
C SER A 155 14.30 -14.46 -22.53
N LEU A 156 13.30 -14.21 -23.36
CA LEU A 156 12.75 -15.17 -24.31
C LEU A 156 13.49 -15.08 -25.66
N SER A 157 14.03 -13.90 -25.98
CA SER A 157 14.91 -13.65 -27.12
C SER A 157 15.75 -12.39 -26.88
N ASN A 158 16.57 -11.99 -27.84
CA ASN A 158 17.36 -10.74 -27.77
C ASN A 158 16.49 -9.46 -27.68
N ARG A 159 15.18 -9.55 -27.93
CA ARG A 159 14.25 -8.41 -27.93
C ARG A 159 12.96 -8.68 -27.18
N LEU A 160 12.74 -9.89 -26.68
CA LEU A 160 11.53 -10.27 -25.98
C LEU A 160 11.87 -10.79 -24.58
N ALA A 161 11.24 -10.25 -23.58
CA ALA A 161 11.42 -10.66 -22.19
C ALA A 161 10.09 -10.80 -21.45
N LEU A 162 10.05 -11.69 -20.49
CA LEU A 162 9.00 -11.78 -19.48
C LEU A 162 9.42 -10.92 -18.29
N ASN A 163 8.56 -10.01 -17.88
CA ASN A 163 8.77 -9.04 -16.81
C ASN A 163 7.66 -9.09 -15.80
N TYR A 164 7.95 -8.64 -14.58
CA TYR A 164 6.95 -8.27 -13.58
C TYR A 164 7.07 -6.80 -13.24
N GLU A 165 5.99 -6.22 -12.73
CA GLU A 165 5.96 -4.91 -12.09
C GLU A 165 4.96 -4.94 -10.96
N TRP A 166 5.27 -4.34 -9.83
CA TRP A 166 4.32 -4.11 -8.78
C TRP A 166 4.27 -2.62 -8.43
N ASN A 167 3.13 -2.23 -7.94
CA ASN A 167 2.77 -0.84 -7.67
C ASN A 167 2.17 -0.76 -6.28
N LEU A 168 2.60 0.24 -5.50
CA LEU A 168 2.05 0.51 -4.19
C LEU A 168 1.85 2.01 -4.02
N GLY A 169 0.65 2.43 -3.63
CA GLY A 169 0.33 3.84 -3.50
C GLY A 169 -1.01 4.10 -2.85
N LEU A 170 -1.55 5.26 -3.14
CA LEU A 170 -2.86 5.69 -2.68
C LEU A 170 -3.75 6.07 -3.87
N THR A 171 -5.03 5.84 -3.70
CA THR A 171 -6.09 6.19 -4.66
C THR A 171 -7.06 7.14 -4.01
N PHE A 172 -7.48 8.18 -4.72
CA PHE A 172 -8.32 9.28 -4.27
C PHE A 172 -9.52 9.44 -5.19
N GLY A 173 -10.65 9.92 -4.65
CA GLY A 173 -11.82 10.25 -5.46
C GLY A 173 -12.82 9.11 -5.62
N TRP A 174 -12.82 8.15 -4.69
CA TRP A 174 -13.88 7.18 -4.55
C TRP A 174 -15.19 7.84 -4.11
N ASN A 175 -16.31 7.22 -4.48
CA ASN A 175 -17.61 7.46 -3.90
C ASN A 175 -17.86 6.43 -2.79
N PRO A 176 -17.49 6.72 -1.51
CA PRO A 176 -17.46 5.73 -0.45
C PRO A 176 -18.85 5.36 0.04
N TYR A 177 -18.90 4.37 0.94
CA TYR A 177 -20.09 4.08 1.74
C TYR A 177 -20.58 5.33 2.47
N ASP A 178 -21.88 5.56 2.38
CA ASP A 178 -22.62 6.54 3.16
C ASP A 178 -23.97 5.92 3.52
N GLU A 179 -24.42 6.10 4.76
CA GLU A 179 -25.66 5.48 5.27
C GLU A 179 -26.92 5.97 4.53
N ILE A 180 -26.86 7.15 3.91
CA ILE A 180 -27.98 7.78 3.21
C ILE A 180 -27.77 7.74 1.69
N ASP A 181 -26.61 8.19 1.23
CA ASP A 181 -26.37 8.44 -0.20
C ASP A 181 -25.79 7.23 -0.94
N ASN A 182 -25.09 6.31 -0.25
CA ASN A 182 -24.47 5.13 -0.88
C ASN A 182 -24.41 3.91 0.08
N PRO A 183 -25.55 3.48 0.66
CA PRO A 183 -25.58 2.46 1.72
C PRO A 183 -25.20 1.06 1.27
N ASP A 184 -25.30 0.78 -0.02
CA ASP A 184 -24.97 -0.54 -0.58
C ASP A 184 -23.48 -0.73 -0.84
N ASN A 185 -22.69 0.35 -0.92
CA ASN A 185 -21.25 0.28 -1.18
C ASN A 185 -20.45 -0.14 0.05
N LYS A 186 -20.50 -1.40 0.42
CA LYS A 186 -19.74 -1.96 1.56
C LYS A 186 -18.28 -2.29 1.22
N LEU A 187 -17.83 -2.01 -0.02
CA LEU A 187 -16.47 -2.26 -0.49
C LEU A 187 -15.49 -1.17 -0.06
N ILE A 188 -15.91 0.08 -0.23
CA ILE A 188 -15.07 1.27 -0.07
C ILE A 188 -15.70 2.17 0.98
N GLY A 189 -15.15 2.20 2.18
CA GLY A 189 -15.65 3.03 3.29
C GLY A 189 -15.01 4.41 3.37
N SER A 190 -14.06 4.75 2.50
CA SER A 190 -13.37 6.05 2.53
C SER A 190 -13.06 6.58 1.13
N SER A 191 -12.96 7.90 0.98
CA SER A 191 -12.56 8.54 -0.28
C SER A 191 -11.09 8.30 -0.65
N VAL A 192 -10.30 7.75 0.25
CA VAL A 192 -8.89 7.41 0.05
C VAL A 192 -8.66 5.93 0.38
N THR A 193 -8.02 5.20 -0.54
CA THR A 193 -7.64 3.80 -0.33
C THR A 193 -6.17 3.57 -0.67
N ALA A 194 -5.59 2.50 -0.16
CA ALA A 194 -4.36 1.95 -0.71
C ALA A 194 -4.62 1.44 -2.14
N TYR A 195 -3.61 1.53 -2.97
CA TYR A 195 -3.49 0.99 -4.32
C TYR A 195 -2.37 -0.06 -4.32
N ILE A 196 -2.72 -1.31 -4.55
CA ILE A 196 -1.76 -2.42 -4.61
C ILE A 196 -1.96 -3.12 -5.95
N GLY A 197 -0.99 -3.01 -6.85
CA GLY A 197 -1.04 -3.59 -8.17
C GLY A 197 0.11 -4.54 -8.44
N PHE A 198 -0.16 -5.59 -9.22
CA PHE A 198 0.85 -6.51 -9.72
C PHE A 198 0.60 -6.79 -11.20
N ASP A 199 1.67 -6.71 -11.99
CA ASP A 199 1.67 -6.96 -13.43
C ASP A 199 2.63 -8.10 -13.76
N LEU A 200 2.21 -8.99 -14.66
CA LEU A 200 3.05 -9.94 -15.35
C LEU A 200 2.91 -9.69 -16.85
N TYR A 201 4.01 -9.36 -17.54
CA TYR A 201 3.91 -8.88 -18.90
C TYR A 201 5.11 -9.26 -19.78
N LEU A 202 4.85 -9.37 -21.07
CA LEU A 202 5.85 -9.46 -22.11
C LEU A 202 6.30 -8.05 -22.50
N ARG A 203 7.60 -7.81 -22.52
CA ARG A 203 8.25 -6.59 -23.01
C ARG A 203 8.94 -6.89 -24.32
N TRP A 204 8.52 -6.23 -25.39
CA TRP A 204 9.14 -6.34 -26.68
C TRP A 204 9.91 -5.06 -27.03
N ILE A 205 11.22 -5.17 -27.24
CA ILE A 205 12.10 -4.07 -27.64
C ILE A 205 11.89 -3.79 -29.13
N ALA A 206 11.03 -2.83 -29.46
CA ALA A 206 10.70 -2.47 -30.82
C ALA A 206 11.83 -1.65 -31.48
N SER A 207 12.42 -0.71 -30.73
CA SER A 207 13.51 0.15 -31.20
C SER A 207 14.49 0.51 -30.09
N ARG A 208 15.45 1.40 -30.36
CA ARG A 208 16.33 1.94 -29.31
C ARG A 208 15.56 2.73 -28.24
N HIS A 209 14.50 3.38 -28.62
CA HIS A 209 13.76 4.26 -27.73
C HIS A 209 12.40 3.71 -27.30
N VAL A 210 11.86 2.69 -27.95
CA VAL A 210 10.49 2.24 -27.71
C VAL A 210 10.45 0.76 -27.42
N ASP A 211 9.82 0.40 -26.31
CA ASP A 211 9.37 -0.96 -25.99
C ASP A 211 7.84 -0.99 -25.96
N LEU A 212 7.28 -2.12 -26.37
CA LEU A 212 5.85 -2.42 -26.25
C LEU A 212 5.64 -3.47 -25.18
N ASN A 213 4.62 -3.27 -24.37
CA ASN A 213 4.29 -4.12 -23.24
C ASN A 213 2.89 -4.72 -23.40
N PHE A 214 2.77 -6.01 -23.19
CA PHE A 214 1.49 -6.71 -23.21
C PHE A 214 1.45 -7.76 -22.10
N GLY A 215 0.40 -7.76 -21.28
CA GLY A 215 0.31 -8.68 -20.15
C GLY A 215 -0.98 -8.59 -19.36
N LEU A 216 -0.88 -9.05 -18.13
CA LEU A 216 -1.97 -9.11 -17.17
C LEU A 216 -1.64 -8.23 -15.97
N ASN A 217 -2.66 -7.62 -15.41
CA ASN A 217 -2.61 -6.86 -14.18
C ASN A 217 -3.67 -7.37 -13.22
N VAL A 218 -3.35 -7.39 -11.94
CA VAL A 218 -4.32 -7.51 -10.84
C VAL A 218 -4.14 -6.34 -9.90
N THR A 219 -5.25 -5.77 -9.44
CA THR A 219 -5.21 -4.63 -8.51
C THR A 219 -6.17 -4.82 -7.36
N HIS A 220 -5.74 -4.41 -6.18
CA HIS A 220 -6.53 -4.38 -4.95
C HIS A 220 -6.59 -2.95 -4.41
N TYR A 221 -7.80 -2.53 -4.03
CA TYR A 221 -8.08 -1.26 -3.37
C TYR A 221 -8.72 -1.51 -2.02
N SER A 222 -8.18 -0.90 -0.96
CA SER A 222 -8.66 -1.06 0.41
C SER A 222 -8.19 0.11 1.27
N ASN A 223 -8.97 0.52 2.24
CA ASN A 223 -8.56 1.58 3.17
C ASN A 223 -7.78 1.03 4.40
N GLY A 224 -7.49 -0.27 4.43
CA GLY A 224 -6.75 -0.87 5.55
C GLY A 224 -7.49 -0.83 6.88
N ASN A 225 -8.80 -0.86 6.87
CA ASN A 225 -9.69 -0.74 8.03
C ASN A 225 -9.66 0.62 8.77
N THR A 226 -9.07 1.64 8.18
CA THR A 226 -9.13 2.98 8.76
C THR A 226 -10.56 3.51 8.88
N GLN A 227 -11.45 3.04 8.00
CA GLN A 227 -12.90 3.28 8.05
C GLN A 227 -13.65 1.98 7.71
N PHE A 228 -14.76 1.74 8.39
CA PHE A 228 -15.69 0.64 8.14
C PHE A 228 -16.92 1.19 7.36
N PRO A 229 -17.48 0.43 6.40
CA PRO A 229 -17.08 -0.90 5.93
C PRO A 229 -15.86 -0.86 4.98
N ASN A 230 -15.15 -1.99 4.88
CA ASN A 230 -13.98 -2.10 3.99
C ASN A 230 -13.80 -3.55 3.51
N LEU A 231 -14.66 -4.01 2.60
CA LEU A 231 -14.50 -5.33 1.99
C LEU A 231 -13.43 -5.34 0.88
N GLY A 232 -13.03 -4.16 0.41
CA GLY A 232 -12.05 -3.98 -0.65
C GLY A 232 -12.58 -4.30 -2.06
N LEU A 233 -11.96 -3.69 -3.06
CA LEU A 233 -12.27 -3.88 -4.47
C LEU A 233 -11.09 -4.55 -5.16
N ASN A 234 -11.36 -5.60 -5.94
CA ASN A 234 -10.35 -6.30 -6.73
C ASN A 234 -10.69 -6.22 -8.22
N THR A 235 -9.67 -5.97 -9.04
CA THR A 235 -9.79 -5.97 -10.50
C THR A 235 -8.73 -6.84 -11.15
N ALA A 236 -9.04 -7.36 -12.33
CA ALA A 236 -8.10 -8.05 -13.20
C ALA A 236 -8.19 -7.43 -14.60
N ALA A 237 -7.07 -7.02 -15.17
CA ALA A 237 -7.02 -6.28 -16.43
C ALA A 237 -5.98 -6.83 -17.39
N LEU A 238 -6.18 -6.56 -18.67
CA LEU A 238 -5.10 -6.61 -19.65
C LEU A 238 -4.22 -5.38 -19.49
N ARG A 239 -2.91 -5.53 -19.60
CA ARG A 239 -1.97 -4.42 -19.71
C ARG A 239 -1.54 -4.28 -21.17
N ILE A 240 -1.80 -3.14 -21.77
CA ILE A 240 -1.36 -2.76 -23.11
C ILE A 240 -0.61 -1.45 -22.97
N GLY A 241 0.70 -1.44 -23.24
CA GLY A 241 1.50 -0.25 -22.93
C GLY A 241 2.69 -0.07 -23.84
N ALA A 242 3.28 1.12 -23.70
CA ALA A 242 4.53 1.49 -24.35
C ALA A 242 5.46 2.18 -23.35
N ALA A 243 6.76 1.94 -23.49
CA ALA A 243 7.80 2.61 -22.74
C ALA A 243 8.73 3.35 -23.71
N TYR A 244 8.92 4.66 -23.48
CA TYR A 244 9.86 5.49 -24.21
C TYR A 244 11.13 5.70 -23.38
N TYR A 245 12.26 5.22 -23.86
CA TYR A 245 13.56 5.37 -23.23
C TYR A 245 14.28 6.62 -23.72
N ILE A 246 14.64 7.50 -22.81
CA ILE A 246 15.29 8.78 -23.14
C ILE A 246 16.74 8.55 -23.57
N ASN A 247 17.47 7.70 -22.83
CA ASN A 247 18.92 7.55 -22.97
C ASN A 247 19.42 6.10 -22.90
N ARG A 248 18.61 5.11 -23.33
CA ARG A 248 19.02 3.71 -23.34
C ARG A 248 20.23 3.49 -24.28
N PRO A 249 21.34 2.89 -23.80
CA PRO A 249 22.55 2.73 -24.59
C PRO A 249 22.41 1.66 -25.69
N SER A 250 21.69 0.57 -25.45
CA SER A 250 21.52 -0.54 -26.37
C SER A 250 20.06 -0.98 -26.50
N PRO A 251 19.58 -1.31 -27.73
CA PRO A 251 18.24 -1.85 -27.95
C PRO A 251 18.18 -3.38 -27.84
N ARG A 252 19.09 -4.01 -27.14
CA ARG A 252 19.16 -5.47 -26.98
C ARG A 252 19.22 -5.83 -25.51
N LEU A 253 18.63 -6.98 -25.17
CA LEU A 253 18.81 -7.59 -23.86
C LEU A 253 20.25 -8.13 -23.80
N LEU A 254 21.09 -7.50 -23.00
CA LEU A 254 22.47 -7.91 -22.86
C LEU A 254 22.53 -9.08 -21.85
N TYR A 255 23.03 -10.22 -22.29
CA TYR A 255 23.50 -11.29 -21.43
C TYR A 255 24.95 -11.00 -21.09
N ARG A 256 25.20 -10.26 -20.01
CA ARG A 256 26.56 -10.15 -19.46
C ARG A 256 26.67 -11.12 -18.30
N HIS A 257 27.54 -12.12 -18.44
CA HIS A 257 28.03 -12.93 -17.35
C HIS A 257 29.11 -12.15 -16.58
N GLU A 258 28.76 -11.00 -16.03
CA GLU A 258 29.65 -10.32 -15.08
C GLU A 258 29.56 -11.04 -13.75
N ALA A 259 30.71 -11.21 -13.08
CA ALA A 259 30.75 -11.83 -11.77
C ALA A 259 29.88 -11.02 -10.79
N MET A 260 28.96 -11.69 -10.11
CA MET A 260 28.18 -11.07 -9.04
C MET A 260 29.11 -10.65 -7.90
N PRO A 261 28.90 -9.49 -7.28
CA PRO A 261 29.61 -9.13 -6.06
C PRO A 261 29.47 -10.21 -4.97
N ALA A 262 30.48 -10.32 -4.09
CA ALA A 262 30.39 -11.24 -2.97
C ALA A 262 29.24 -10.82 -2.02
N VAL A 263 28.47 -11.80 -1.57
CA VAL A 263 27.38 -11.58 -0.61
C VAL A 263 27.97 -11.53 0.81
N SER A 264 27.69 -10.49 1.55
CA SER A 264 27.93 -10.46 2.99
C SER A 264 26.81 -11.24 3.69
N HIS A 265 27.16 -12.42 4.23
CA HIS A 265 26.24 -13.27 5.01
C HIS A 265 26.18 -12.78 6.45
N ASP A 266 25.53 -11.64 6.68
CA ASP A 266 25.40 -10.95 7.95
C ASP A 266 23.98 -10.99 8.50
N ILE A 267 23.86 -10.73 9.80
CA ILE A 267 22.58 -10.51 10.46
C ILE A 267 22.40 -9.01 10.67
N THR A 268 21.29 -8.49 10.15
CA THR A 268 20.83 -7.13 10.43
C THR A 268 19.64 -7.17 11.38
N TYR A 269 19.54 -6.18 12.25
CA TYR A 269 18.44 -6.05 13.22
C TYR A 269 17.67 -4.78 12.87
N ASP A 270 16.39 -4.93 12.56
CA ASP A 270 15.48 -3.79 12.36
C ASP A 270 14.58 -3.66 13.59
N LEU A 271 14.62 -2.52 14.26
CA LEU A 271 13.62 -2.12 15.25
C LEU A 271 12.65 -1.14 14.57
N ILE A 272 11.40 -1.53 14.46
CA ILE A 272 10.33 -0.76 13.85
C ILE A 272 9.35 -0.36 14.94
N LEU A 273 9.01 0.93 14.99
CA LEU A 273 7.91 1.47 15.79
C LEU A 273 6.83 1.93 14.84
N TYR A 274 5.59 1.52 15.08
CA TYR A 274 4.47 1.85 14.21
C TYR A 274 3.25 2.31 15.01
N GLY A 275 2.40 3.06 14.33
CA GLY A 275 1.09 3.46 14.80
C GLY A 275 0.09 3.45 13.65
N ALA A 276 -1.18 3.37 14.01
CA ALA A 276 -2.29 3.48 13.08
C ALA A 276 -3.58 3.79 13.85
N TRP A 277 -4.67 3.86 13.12
CA TRP A 277 -6.02 3.87 13.66
C TRP A 277 -6.92 3.01 12.78
N HIS A 278 -7.98 2.49 13.36
CA HIS A 278 -9.01 1.77 12.63
C HIS A 278 -10.41 2.03 13.20
N GLN A 279 -11.43 1.79 12.40
CA GLN A 279 -12.80 1.68 12.86
C GLN A 279 -13.18 0.22 13.01
N ARG A 280 -14.14 -0.05 13.89
CA ARG A 280 -14.79 -1.36 14.03
C ARG A 280 -16.25 -1.27 13.63
N GLY A 281 -16.75 -2.39 13.20
CA GLY A 281 -18.15 -2.57 12.85
C GLY A 281 -18.43 -4.04 12.61
N TYR A 282 -19.68 -4.35 12.41
CA TYR A 282 -20.14 -5.70 12.07
C TYR A 282 -21.28 -5.61 11.05
N TYR A 283 -21.54 -6.71 10.38
CA TYR A 283 -22.70 -6.83 9.50
C TYR A 283 -23.82 -7.53 10.24
N THR A 284 -25.01 -6.96 10.19
CA THR A 284 -26.24 -7.57 10.72
C THR A 284 -26.63 -8.81 9.91
N SER A 285 -27.60 -9.59 10.40
CA SER A 285 -28.14 -10.76 9.68
C SER A 285 -28.69 -10.39 8.31
N ASP A 286 -29.17 -9.17 8.14
CA ASP A 286 -29.73 -8.65 6.89
C ASP A 286 -28.64 -8.13 5.95
N GLY A 287 -27.37 -8.16 6.44
CA GLY A 287 -26.20 -7.70 5.71
C GLY A 287 -25.98 -6.19 5.77
N GLU A 288 -26.68 -5.46 6.66
CA GLU A 288 -26.44 -4.04 6.88
C GLU A 288 -25.17 -3.81 7.69
N ALA A 289 -24.42 -2.75 7.39
CA ALA A 289 -23.21 -2.38 8.09
C ALA A 289 -23.59 -1.56 9.34
N TYR A 290 -23.15 -2.04 10.51
CA TYR A 290 -23.23 -1.29 11.75
C TYR A 290 -21.85 -0.82 12.18
N ILE A 291 -21.66 0.48 12.28
CA ILE A 291 -20.38 1.11 12.62
C ILE A 291 -20.35 1.35 14.13
N LEU A 292 -19.34 0.79 14.82
CA LEU A 292 -19.15 1.07 16.25
C LEU A 292 -18.69 2.52 16.44
N PRO A 293 -19.13 3.18 17.52
CA PRO A 293 -18.77 4.56 17.80
C PRO A 293 -17.25 4.73 17.98
N GLY A 294 -16.69 5.73 17.28
CA GLY A 294 -15.31 6.17 17.47
C GLY A 294 -14.29 5.52 16.56
N THR A 295 -13.05 5.91 16.80
CA THR A 295 -11.85 5.44 16.09
C THR A 295 -10.85 4.95 17.12
N TYR A 296 -10.26 3.79 16.88
CA TYR A 296 -9.39 3.10 17.80
C TYR A 296 -7.93 3.22 17.37
N ALA A 297 -7.09 3.69 18.29
CA ALA A 297 -5.66 3.81 18.04
C ALA A 297 -4.96 2.46 18.18
N VAL A 298 -3.97 2.24 17.30
CA VAL A 298 -3.05 1.10 17.35
C VAL A 298 -1.64 1.63 17.48
N ALA A 299 -0.82 0.99 18.29
CA ALA A 299 0.61 1.23 18.40
C ALA A 299 1.35 -0.09 18.61
N GLY A 300 2.57 -0.18 18.12
CA GLY A 300 3.33 -1.41 18.30
C GLY A 300 4.77 -1.30 17.87
N PHE A 301 5.46 -2.43 18.00
CA PHE A 301 6.84 -2.57 17.54
C PHE A 301 7.08 -3.93 16.88
N ASN A 302 8.08 -3.97 16.00
CA ASN A 302 8.66 -5.21 15.49
C ASN A 302 10.18 -5.16 15.70
N PHE A 303 10.73 -6.21 16.27
CA PHE A 303 12.17 -6.41 16.38
C PHE A 303 12.58 -7.59 15.50
N ASN A 304 13.25 -7.29 14.38
CA ASN A 304 13.50 -8.23 13.30
C ASN A 304 15.00 -8.55 13.15
N PRO A 305 15.55 -9.60 13.76
CA PRO A 305 16.82 -10.20 13.35
C PRO A 305 16.66 -10.90 11.99
N MET A 306 17.39 -10.42 10.98
CA MET A 306 17.26 -10.88 9.59
C MET A 306 18.63 -11.31 9.05
N TYR A 307 18.75 -12.56 8.65
CA TYR A 307 19.93 -13.11 7.98
C TYR A 307 19.88 -12.90 6.48
N ARG A 308 20.96 -12.44 5.88
CA ARG A 308 21.09 -12.22 4.44
C ARG A 308 21.54 -13.49 3.73
N PHE A 309 20.67 -14.07 2.91
CA PHE A 309 20.99 -15.25 2.08
C PHE A 309 21.69 -14.87 0.77
N ASN A 310 21.24 -13.76 0.17
CA ASN A 310 21.85 -13.19 -1.03
C ASN A 310 21.51 -11.68 -1.11
N HIS A 311 21.87 -11.03 -2.21
CA HIS A 311 21.66 -9.58 -2.36
C HIS A 311 20.18 -9.16 -2.28
N TRP A 312 19.26 -10.00 -2.72
CA TRP A 312 17.84 -9.68 -2.83
C TRP A 312 16.93 -10.43 -1.82
N LEU A 313 17.50 -11.35 -1.01
CA LEU A 313 16.71 -12.16 -0.08
C LEU A 313 17.29 -12.15 1.31
N LYS A 314 16.48 -11.79 2.29
CA LYS A 314 16.73 -12.01 3.71
C LYS A 314 15.59 -12.83 4.31
N ALA A 315 15.89 -13.61 5.33
CA ALA A 315 14.88 -14.23 6.16
C ALA A 315 15.31 -14.21 7.63
N GLY A 316 14.35 -14.33 8.52
CA GLY A 316 14.60 -14.26 9.94
C GLY A 316 13.35 -14.42 10.77
N LEU A 317 13.44 -13.97 12.00
CA LEU A 317 12.35 -13.98 12.96
C LEU A 317 12.00 -12.53 13.36
N SER A 318 10.88 -12.36 14.02
CA SER A 318 10.49 -11.10 14.63
C SER A 318 9.84 -11.33 15.98
N LEU A 319 10.13 -10.46 16.93
CA LEU A 319 9.31 -10.26 18.12
C LEU A 319 8.38 -9.08 17.85
N ASP A 320 7.07 -9.30 17.96
CA ASP A 320 6.04 -8.35 17.57
C ASP A 320 5.18 -7.98 18.76
N GLY A 321 5.15 -6.71 19.13
CA GLY A 321 4.26 -6.20 20.18
C GLY A 321 3.20 -5.28 19.59
N THR A 322 1.96 -5.45 20.03
CA THR A 322 0.82 -4.66 19.56
C THR A 322 -0.05 -4.22 20.72
N TYR A 323 -0.41 -2.96 20.76
CA TYR A 323 -1.50 -2.39 21.52
C TYR A 323 -2.58 -1.93 20.53
N ASP A 324 -3.80 -2.43 20.70
CA ASP A 324 -4.96 -2.06 19.90
C ASP A 324 -6.11 -1.65 20.81
N ARG A 325 -6.40 -0.35 20.88
CA ARG A 325 -7.48 0.20 21.70
C ARG A 325 -8.86 -0.36 21.31
N GLY A 326 -9.02 -0.82 20.06
CA GLY A 326 -10.24 -1.44 19.56
C GLY A 326 -10.37 -2.91 19.92
N ALA A 327 -9.31 -3.56 20.43
CA ALA A 327 -9.38 -4.97 20.79
C ALA A 327 -10.33 -5.19 21.96
N ASN A 328 -11.22 -6.21 21.80
CA ASN A 328 -12.17 -6.64 22.84
C ASN A 328 -13.17 -5.57 23.32
N VAL A 329 -13.43 -4.56 22.50
CA VAL A 329 -14.58 -3.68 22.72
C VAL A 329 -15.88 -4.47 22.49
N ASP A 330 -16.90 -4.18 23.28
CA ASP A 330 -18.22 -4.77 23.10
C ASP A 330 -18.98 -4.20 21.89
N LEU A 331 -20.21 -4.62 21.70
CA LEU A 331 -21.07 -4.17 20.61
C LEU A 331 -21.48 -2.69 20.70
N ASP A 332 -21.35 -2.09 21.87
CA ASP A 332 -21.60 -0.66 22.11
C ASP A 332 -20.31 0.18 21.97
N GLY A 333 -19.17 -0.46 21.66
CA GLY A 333 -17.88 0.19 21.52
C GLY A 333 -17.18 0.50 22.85
N VAL A 334 -17.65 -0.09 23.96
CA VAL A 334 -17.04 0.11 25.29
C VAL A 334 -15.78 -0.73 25.43
N ALA A 335 -14.69 -0.09 25.80
CA ALA A 335 -13.40 -0.75 25.99
C ALA A 335 -13.41 -1.63 27.27
N PRO A 336 -12.64 -2.73 27.30
CA PRO A 336 -12.49 -3.57 28.48
C PRO A 336 -11.84 -2.78 29.62
N GLU A 337 -12.17 -3.13 30.87
CA GLU A 337 -11.63 -2.46 32.06
C GLU A 337 -10.10 -2.55 32.18
N SER A 338 -9.50 -3.63 31.66
CA SER A 338 -8.06 -3.87 31.73
C SER A 338 -7.37 -3.62 30.37
N VAL A 339 -6.38 -2.72 30.36
CA VAL A 339 -5.53 -2.41 29.20
C VAL A 339 -4.78 -3.65 28.67
N TRP A 340 -4.47 -4.62 29.55
CA TRP A 340 -3.82 -5.87 29.14
C TRP A 340 -4.64 -6.69 28.15
N ARG A 341 -5.97 -6.54 28.17
CA ARG A 341 -6.86 -7.17 27.18
C ARG A 341 -6.78 -6.54 25.80
N GLN A 342 -6.07 -5.43 25.67
CA GLN A 342 -5.82 -4.70 24.43
C GLN A 342 -4.37 -4.86 23.94
N MET A 343 -3.57 -5.70 24.60
CA MET A 343 -2.16 -5.92 24.27
C MET A 343 -1.89 -7.36 23.84
N ALA A 344 -0.96 -7.51 22.93
CA ALA A 344 -0.45 -8.80 22.49
C ALA A 344 1.07 -8.74 22.28
N LEU A 345 1.72 -9.88 22.55
CA LEU A 345 3.11 -10.13 22.21
C LEU A 345 3.18 -11.44 21.43
N GLY A 346 3.78 -11.40 20.26
CA GLY A 346 3.87 -12.52 19.33
C GLY A 346 5.26 -12.68 18.75
N ALA A 347 5.44 -13.77 18.04
CA ALA A 347 6.61 -14.03 17.24
C ALA A 347 6.21 -14.44 15.83
N SER A 348 6.97 -13.99 14.82
CA SER A 348 6.73 -14.32 13.43
C SER A 348 8.00 -14.72 12.69
N ALA A 349 7.86 -15.62 11.72
CA ALA A 349 8.84 -15.83 10.69
C ALA A 349 8.72 -14.72 9.64
N ARG A 350 9.86 -14.24 9.16
CA ARG A 350 9.94 -13.13 8.20
C ARG A 350 10.75 -13.51 6.98
N VAL A 351 10.25 -13.07 5.81
CA VAL A 351 11.01 -13.09 4.55
C VAL A 351 10.98 -11.69 3.96
N GLU A 352 12.13 -11.21 3.51
CA GLU A 352 12.29 -9.86 2.97
C GLU A 352 12.95 -9.93 1.60
N PHE A 353 12.26 -9.39 0.59
CA PHE A 353 12.78 -9.19 -0.75
C PHE A 353 13.37 -7.79 -0.85
N CYS A 354 14.70 -7.71 -0.91
CA CYS A 354 15.44 -6.45 -0.95
C CYS A 354 15.55 -5.94 -2.39
N MET A 355 15.24 -4.68 -2.58
CA MET A 355 15.45 -3.92 -3.81
C MET A 355 16.36 -2.72 -3.52
N PRO A 356 16.85 -1.99 -4.51
CA PRO A 356 17.83 -0.93 -4.28
C PRO A 356 17.40 0.14 -3.24
N TYR A 357 16.14 0.56 -3.22
CA TYR A 357 15.67 1.64 -2.35
C TYR A 357 14.62 1.21 -1.34
N PHE A 358 14.10 0.02 -1.46
CA PHE A 358 13.06 -0.50 -0.59
C PHE A 358 13.14 -2.03 -0.47
N ALA A 359 12.37 -2.56 0.46
CA ALA A 359 12.19 -4.00 0.60
C ALA A 359 10.71 -4.33 0.85
N ILE A 360 10.27 -5.48 0.35
CA ILE A 360 8.97 -6.05 0.69
C ILE A 360 9.20 -7.12 1.73
N ASN A 361 8.54 -6.98 2.88
CA ASN A 361 8.63 -7.89 4.00
C ASN A 361 7.31 -8.64 4.16
N PHE A 362 7.36 -9.96 4.21
CA PHE A 362 6.27 -10.84 4.55
C PHE A 362 6.52 -11.48 5.90
N GLY A 363 5.49 -11.58 6.72
CA GLY A 363 5.57 -12.22 8.02
C GLY A 363 4.37 -13.13 8.25
N ILE A 364 4.60 -14.23 8.97
CA ILE A 364 3.56 -15.09 9.49
C ILE A 364 3.91 -15.46 10.93
N GLY A 365 2.97 -15.29 11.83
CA GLY A 365 3.23 -15.47 13.25
C GLY A 365 2.00 -15.78 14.09
N SER A 366 2.23 -15.90 15.40
CA SER A 366 1.19 -16.12 16.38
C SER A 366 1.54 -15.37 17.67
N ASN A 367 0.51 -14.91 18.37
CA ASN A 367 0.66 -14.27 19.68
C ASN A 367 0.73 -15.33 20.77
N PHE A 368 1.79 -15.29 21.59
CA PHE A 368 1.99 -16.18 22.72
C PHE A 368 1.64 -15.51 24.07
N VAL A 369 1.56 -14.16 24.09
CA VAL A 369 0.95 -13.39 25.18
C VAL A 369 -0.22 -12.64 24.58
N ASN A 370 -1.42 -13.04 24.94
CA ASN A 370 -2.66 -12.37 24.61
C ASN A 370 -3.69 -12.71 25.69
N ALA A 371 -4.57 -11.80 25.99
CA ALA A 371 -5.57 -12.01 27.04
C ALA A 371 -6.97 -12.35 26.48
N THR A 372 -7.12 -12.46 25.13
CA THR A 372 -8.45 -12.52 24.52
C THR A 372 -8.46 -13.00 23.07
N ASP A 373 -9.68 -13.32 22.58
CA ASP A 373 -9.93 -13.91 21.26
C ASP A 373 -9.54 -13.01 20.09
N ASP A 374 -9.52 -11.68 20.24
CA ASP A 374 -9.16 -10.77 19.16
C ASP A 374 -7.69 -10.90 18.69
N PHE A 375 -6.84 -11.50 19.52
CA PHE A 375 -5.43 -11.75 19.21
C PHE A 375 -5.09 -13.24 19.01
N HIS A 376 -6.09 -14.12 19.07
CA HIS A 376 -5.91 -15.53 18.77
C HIS A 376 -5.74 -15.78 17.29
N GLY A 377 -5.16 -16.93 16.94
CA GLY A 377 -4.94 -17.37 15.57
C GLY A 377 -3.59 -16.99 15.03
N ILE A 378 -3.48 -17.10 13.72
CA ILE A 378 -2.28 -16.73 12.96
C ILE A 378 -2.45 -15.28 12.48
N TYR A 379 -1.42 -14.47 12.62
CA TYR A 379 -1.39 -13.17 11.98
C TYR A 379 -0.38 -13.16 10.83
N GLU A 380 -0.73 -12.44 9.78
CA GLU A 380 0.10 -12.21 8.61
C GLU A 380 0.42 -10.74 8.48
N LEU A 381 1.64 -10.47 8.06
CA LEU A 381 2.16 -9.12 7.87
C LEU A 381 2.69 -8.98 6.45
N LEU A 382 2.25 -7.93 5.79
CA LEU A 382 2.80 -7.44 4.54
C LEU A 382 3.30 -6.03 4.75
N ALA A 383 4.56 -5.75 4.44
CA ALA A 383 5.08 -4.41 4.61
C ALA A 383 6.05 -4.00 3.50
N LEU A 384 5.95 -2.73 3.13
CA LEU A 384 6.96 -2.01 2.36
C LEU A 384 7.87 -1.28 3.34
N LYS A 385 9.17 -1.49 3.24
CA LYS A 385 10.22 -0.76 3.94
C LYS A 385 10.96 0.12 2.95
N LEU A 386 10.84 1.46 3.07
CA LEU A 386 11.58 2.41 2.24
C LEU A 386 12.85 2.82 2.97
N ASN A 387 14.01 2.54 2.40
CA ASN A 387 15.30 2.88 2.98
C ASN A 387 15.60 4.38 2.76
N LEU A 388 15.44 5.21 3.79
CA LEU A 388 15.79 6.64 3.74
C LEU A 388 17.30 6.84 3.84
N THR A 389 17.95 6.03 4.67
CA THR A 389 19.40 5.95 4.83
C THR A 389 19.78 4.49 5.05
N HIS A 390 21.08 4.19 5.22
CA HIS A 390 21.54 2.84 5.61
C HIS A 390 20.93 2.34 6.93
N ARG A 391 20.50 3.26 7.81
CA ARG A 391 20.00 2.94 9.16
C ARG A 391 18.54 3.25 9.35
N PHE A 392 18.00 4.28 8.70
CA PHE A 392 16.62 4.70 8.86
C PHE A 392 15.75 4.20 7.70
N LEU A 393 14.59 3.68 8.04
CA LEU A 393 13.60 3.26 7.07
C LEU A 393 12.19 3.75 7.46
N LEU A 394 11.36 4.01 6.46
CA LEU A 394 9.92 4.12 6.64
C LEU A 394 9.30 2.73 6.51
N HIS A 395 8.28 2.48 7.31
CA HIS A 395 7.53 1.23 7.33
C HIS A 395 6.07 1.51 7.02
N ILE A 396 5.57 0.87 5.97
CA ILE A 396 4.16 0.91 5.58
C ILE A 396 3.69 -0.53 5.53
N GLY A 397 3.06 -0.98 6.59
CA GLY A 397 2.65 -2.35 6.76
C GLY A 397 1.15 -2.52 6.94
N TYR A 398 0.72 -3.74 6.80
CA TYR A 398 -0.64 -4.18 7.02
C TYR A 398 -0.66 -5.52 7.74
N CYS A 399 -1.52 -5.63 8.76
CA CYS A 399 -1.74 -6.83 9.54
C CYS A 399 -3.08 -7.46 9.15
N LEU A 400 -3.04 -8.75 8.86
CA LEU A 400 -4.19 -9.64 8.67
C LEU A 400 -4.24 -10.64 9.82
N ASN A 401 -5.37 -11.31 10.00
CA ASN A 401 -5.53 -12.46 10.88
C ASN A 401 -6.23 -13.58 10.13
N ASP A 402 -5.71 -14.81 10.25
CA ASP A 402 -6.25 -16.02 9.63
C ASP A 402 -6.47 -15.86 8.12
N PHE A 403 -5.60 -15.12 7.42
CA PHE A 403 -5.57 -14.86 5.96
C PHE A 403 -6.81 -14.15 5.39
N HIS A 404 -7.78 -13.78 6.19
CA HIS A 404 -9.02 -13.18 5.69
C HIS A 404 -9.59 -12.06 6.55
N ARG A 405 -9.10 -11.86 7.77
CA ARG A 405 -9.59 -10.82 8.68
C ARG A 405 -8.66 -9.61 8.65
N PRO A 406 -9.06 -8.50 8.01
CA PRO A 406 -8.30 -7.27 8.06
C PRO A 406 -8.21 -6.76 9.51
N LYS A 407 -7.00 -6.41 9.97
CA LYS A 407 -6.80 -5.82 11.30
C LYS A 407 -6.55 -4.32 11.21
N HIS A 408 -5.33 -3.94 10.90
CA HIS A 408 -4.93 -2.53 10.91
C HIS A 408 -3.70 -2.27 10.04
N LEU A 409 -3.51 -1.02 9.68
CA LEU A 409 -2.27 -0.51 9.11
C LEU A 409 -1.15 -0.50 10.16
N MET A 410 0.09 -0.50 9.70
CA MET A 410 1.30 -0.36 10.50
C MET A 410 2.17 0.71 9.86
N LEU A 411 1.88 1.98 10.16
CA LEU A 411 2.59 3.13 9.61
C LEU A 411 3.68 3.57 10.59
N GLY A 412 4.94 3.54 10.20
CA GLY A 412 6.00 3.75 11.17
C GLY A 412 7.37 4.04 10.60
N VAL A 413 8.31 4.06 11.51
CA VAL A 413 9.73 4.26 11.22
C VAL A 413 10.53 3.11 11.83
N GLY A 414 11.63 2.76 11.18
CA GLY A 414 12.53 1.74 11.67
C GLY A 414 13.96 2.21 11.74
N TRP A 415 14.67 1.62 12.67
CA TRP A 415 16.11 1.77 12.84
C TRP A 415 16.80 0.42 12.60
N ARG A 416 17.78 0.41 11.67
CA ARG A 416 18.60 -0.76 11.36
C ARG A 416 19.95 -0.67 12.05
N PHE A 417 20.36 -1.73 12.74
CA PHE A 417 21.67 -1.87 13.38
C PHE A 417 22.21 -3.30 13.18
N GLY A 418 23.47 -3.51 13.58
CA GLY A 418 24.23 -4.72 13.30
C GLY A 418 25.38 -4.45 12.35
N HIS A 419 26.07 -5.48 11.94
CA HIS A 419 27.18 -5.35 10.98
C HIS A 419 26.56 -5.03 9.62
N LEU A 420 26.57 -3.74 9.25
CA LEU A 420 26.25 -3.32 7.89
C LEU A 420 27.50 -3.62 7.09
N GLY A 421 27.61 -4.83 6.55
CA GLY A 421 28.67 -5.15 5.61
C GLY A 421 28.72 -4.07 4.54
N ARG A 422 29.88 -3.63 4.12
CA ARG A 422 30.05 -2.75 2.97
C ARG A 422 29.41 -3.46 1.77
N SER A 423 28.26 -2.97 1.36
CA SER A 423 27.59 -3.39 0.11
C SER A 423 28.17 -2.62 -1.05
#